data_0093534081c78a9cbfc2d9f84262e51a
#
_entry.id   0093534081c78a9cbfc2d9f84262e51a
#
_cell.length_a   1.000
_cell.length_b   1.000
_cell.length_c   1.000
_cell.angle_alpha   90.00
_cell.angle_beta   90.00
_cell.angle_gamma   90.00
#
_symmetry.space_group_name_H-M   'P 1'
#
loop_
_entity.id
_entity.type
_entity.pdbx_description
1 polymer ?
#
loop_
_entity_poly.entity_id
_entity_poly.type
_entity_poly.pdbx_seq_one_letter_code
_entity_poly.pdbx_strand_id
1 'polypeptide(L)'
;MRTHTRVVSGTLILVSSFFALNFLVQIARKPAEALGILGLGKSRSVAATWQVFSRDFQRHATEITAPTFLASMAQVESSGNPLATPKWRFRWSGSAWRWFAPESTSVGLFQLTDDAFKRAKKFCIKKGQVMRDGPWHDWHSCWFNWAYLRISASNSIEMTSAYLHHEVTTSLAGRKTSLTNQRRLAAVIHLCGPGKARPFIRSGFSLDSAGHCGRHDVQKYVETIERYDRQLRSGNPLTPPSG
;
A
#
# COMPACT_ATOMS: atom_id res chain seq x y z
N MET A 1 -20.68 9.34 52.02
CA MET A 1 -20.73 8.34 50.92
C MET A 1 -21.31 8.87 49.60
N ARG A 2 -22.45 9.54 49.60
CA ARG A 2 -23.15 10.01 48.35
C ARG A 2 -22.33 11.01 47.48
N THR A 3 -21.52 11.88 48.10
CA THR A 3 -20.69 12.88 47.39
C THR A 3 -19.52 12.25 46.62
N HIS A 4 -18.83 11.27 47.23
CA HIS A 4 -17.73 10.55 46.55
C HIS A 4 -18.20 9.77 45.33
N THR A 5 -19.39 9.13 45.43
CA THR A 5 -19.96 8.37 44.29
C THR A 5 -20.33 9.30 43.13
N ARG A 6 -20.85 10.50 43.39
CA ARG A 6 -21.17 11.49 42.34
C ARG A 6 -19.93 12.04 41.64
N VAL A 7 -18.86 12.33 42.39
CA VAL A 7 -17.59 12.79 41.82
C VAL A 7 -16.95 11.72 40.94
N VAL A 8 -16.87 10.48 41.43
CA VAL A 8 -16.34 9.35 40.65
C VAL A 8 -17.13 9.10 39.37
N SER A 9 -18.47 9.11 39.46
CA SER A 9 -19.33 8.96 38.26
C SER A 9 -19.15 10.10 37.27
N GLY A 10 -19.06 11.34 37.73
CA GLY A 10 -18.82 12.51 36.87
C GLY A 10 -17.47 12.43 36.14
N THR A 11 -16.40 12.04 36.84
CA THR A 11 -15.08 11.88 36.24
C THR A 11 -15.07 10.77 35.18
N LEU A 12 -15.71 9.63 35.44
CA LEU A 12 -15.82 8.52 34.50
C LEU A 12 -16.57 8.94 33.23
N ILE A 13 -17.66 9.67 33.36
CA ILE A 13 -18.42 10.19 32.21
C ILE A 13 -17.55 11.13 31.37
N LEU A 14 -16.85 12.08 31.98
CA LEU A 14 -15.98 13.01 31.25
C LEU A 14 -14.86 12.30 30.50
N VAL A 15 -14.19 11.34 31.14
CA VAL A 15 -13.13 10.55 30.53
C VAL A 15 -13.67 9.71 29.36
N SER A 16 -14.81 9.03 29.55
CA SER A 16 -15.42 8.23 28.49
C SER A 16 -15.87 9.10 27.32
N SER A 17 -16.45 10.27 27.58
CA SER A 17 -16.85 11.23 26.55
C SER A 17 -15.66 11.76 25.76
N PHE A 18 -14.54 12.04 26.43
CA PHE A 18 -13.31 12.44 25.76
C PHE A 18 -12.78 11.36 24.80
N PHE A 19 -12.75 10.09 25.24
CA PHE A 19 -12.29 9.01 24.37
C PHE A 19 -13.27 8.75 23.21
N ALA A 20 -14.56 8.82 23.44
CA ALA A 20 -15.56 8.68 22.39
C ALA A 20 -15.42 9.80 21.34
N LEU A 21 -15.27 11.05 21.78
CA LEU A 21 -15.05 12.18 20.89
C LEU A 21 -13.75 12.06 20.11
N ASN A 22 -12.64 11.67 20.80
CA ASN A 22 -11.36 11.42 20.16
C ASN A 22 -11.50 10.36 19.06
N PHE A 23 -12.17 9.25 19.34
CA PHE A 23 -12.42 8.18 18.39
C PHE A 23 -13.21 8.65 17.17
N LEU A 24 -14.31 9.39 17.38
CA LEU A 24 -15.11 9.95 16.30
C LEU A 24 -14.32 10.91 15.41
N VAL A 25 -13.52 11.78 16.02
CA VAL A 25 -12.63 12.69 15.29
C VAL A 25 -11.61 11.93 14.44
N GLN A 26 -11.03 10.83 14.97
CA GLN A 26 -10.09 10.01 14.20
C GLN A 26 -10.78 9.29 13.05
N ILE A 27 -11.99 8.74 13.24
CA ILE A 27 -12.79 8.13 12.16
C ILE A 27 -13.05 9.15 11.05
N ALA A 28 -13.49 10.36 11.41
CA ALA A 28 -13.77 11.41 10.44
C ALA A 28 -12.51 11.83 9.65
N ARG A 29 -11.35 11.87 10.30
CA ARG A 29 -10.06 12.22 9.67
C ARG A 29 -9.44 11.09 8.85
N LYS A 30 -9.74 9.83 9.19
CA LYS A 30 -9.11 8.63 8.62
C LYS A 30 -10.15 7.53 8.35
N PRO A 31 -11.13 7.82 7.48
CA PRO A 31 -12.25 6.90 7.25
C PRO A 31 -11.83 5.56 6.64
N ALA A 32 -10.80 5.55 5.80
CA ALA A 32 -10.29 4.33 5.19
C ALA A 32 -9.61 3.41 6.23
N GLU A 33 -8.84 3.98 7.15
CA GLU A 33 -8.18 3.24 8.24
C GLU A 33 -9.20 2.74 9.28
N ALA A 34 -10.32 3.44 9.45
CA ALA A 34 -11.39 3.05 10.37
C ALA A 34 -12.12 1.77 9.93
N LEU A 35 -12.14 1.43 8.63
CA LEU A 35 -12.73 0.19 8.14
C LEU A 35 -12.07 -1.06 8.74
N GLY A 36 -10.80 -0.97 9.13
CA GLY A 36 -10.10 -2.07 9.81
C GLY A 36 -10.68 -2.45 11.17
N ILE A 37 -11.30 -1.50 11.88
CA ILE A 37 -11.97 -1.75 13.16
C ILE A 37 -13.17 -2.69 12.96
N LEU A 38 -13.81 -2.60 11.79
CA LEU A 38 -14.97 -3.43 11.45
C LEU A 38 -14.58 -4.87 11.03
N GLY A 39 -13.28 -5.17 10.89
CA GLY A 39 -12.80 -6.52 10.55
C GLY A 39 -13.28 -7.04 9.18
N LEU A 40 -13.66 -6.16 8.26
CA LEU A 40 -14.30 -6.54 6.98
C LEU A 40 -13.34 -7.19 5.97
N GLY A 41 -12.05 -7.13 6.20
CA GLY A 41 -11.06 -7.65 5.27
C GLY A 41 -10.66 -9.10 5.57
N LYS A 42 -10.48 -9.92 4.51
CA LYS A 42 -9.99 -11.30 4.62
C LYS A 42 -8.66 -11.45 3.88
N SER A 43 -7.68 -12.06 4.55
CA SER A 43 -6.45 -12.52 3.92
C SER A 43 -6.74 -13.68 2.97
N ARG A 44 -5.99 -13.78 1.89
CA ARG A 44 -6.09 -14.80 0.85
C ARG A 44 -4.75 -15.48 0.64
N SER A 45 -4.77 -16.71 0.14
CA SER A 45 -3.57 -17.34 -0.40
C SER A 45 -3.13 -16.66 -1.70
N VAL A 46 -1.89 -16.92 -2.14
CA VAL A 46 -1.36 -16.39 -3.42
C VAL A 46 -2.27 -16.76 -4.59
N ALA A 47 -2.69 -18.03 -4.65
CA ALA A 47 -3.59 -18.52 -5.70
C ALA A 47 -4.97 -17.83 -5.66
N ALA A 48 -5.56 -17.68 -4.46
CA ALA A 48 -6.85 -17.02 -4.30
C ALA A 48 -6.76 -15.50 -4.63
N THR A 49 -5.65 -14.83 -4.31
CA THR A 49 -5.41 -13.44 -4.71
C THR A 49 -5.38 -13.31 -6.23
N TRP A 50 -4.69 -14.21 -6.90
CA TRP A 50 -4.67 -14.27 -8.35
C TRP A 50 -6.05 -14.53 -8.94
N GLN A 51 -6.78 -15.54 -8.47
CA GLN A 51 -8.12 -15.88 -8.96
C GLN A 51 -9.09 -14.70 -8.87
N VAL A 52 -9.06 -13.97 -7.77
CA VAL A 52 -9.99 -12.85 -7.54
C VAL A 52 -9.65 -11.63 -8.37
N PHE A 53 -8.36 -11.29 -8.53
CA PHE A 53 -7.95 -10.01 -9.11
C PHE A 53 -7.18 -10.14 -10.44
N SER A 54 -7.07 -11.33 -11.04
CA SER A 54 -6.27 -11.56 -12.25
C SER A 54 -6.68 -10.65 -13.41
N ARG A 55 -7.98 -10.40 -13.60
CA ARG A 55 -8.49 -9.49 -14.65
C ARG A 55 -8.01 -8.06 -14.45
N ASP A 56 -8.03 -7.56 -13.20
CA ASP A 56 -7.54 -6.21 -12.89
C ASP A 56 -6.02 -6.13 -13.02
N PHE A 57 -5.27 -7.14 -12.56
CA PHE A 57 -3.83 -7.21 -12.76
C PHE A 57 -3.46 -7.22 -14.25
N GLN A 58 -4.17 -7.99 -15.07
CA GLN A 58 -3.94 -8.02 -16.52
C GLN A 58 -4.31 -6.69 -17.20
N ARG A 59 -5.43 -6.09 -16.80
CA ARG A 59 -5.91 -4.82 -17.35
C ARG A 59 -4.94 -3.67 -17.12
N HIS A 60 -4.33 -3.63 -15.93
CA HIS A 60 -3.50 -2.53 -15.47
C HIS A 60 -2.01 -2.85 -15.44
N ALA A 61 -1.61 -3.96 -16.07
CA ALA A 61 -0.19 -4.30 -16.21
C ALA A 61 0.53 -3.36 -17.17
N THR A 62 1.82 -3.21 -16.95
CA THR A 62 2.78 -2.59 -17.87
C THR A 62 3.92 -3.57 -18.15
N GLU A 63 4.86 -3.20 -19.01
CA GLU A 63 6.06 -4.01 -19.25
C GLU A 63 6.83 -4.29 -17.96
N ILE A 64 7.00 -3.27 -17.10
CA ILE A 64 7.71 -3.39 -15.82
C ILE A 64 6.85 -4.11 -14.77
N THR A 65 5.60 -3.70 -14.64
CA THR A 65 4.66 -4.20 -13.63
C THR A 65 3.76 -5.29 -14.22
N ALA A 66 4.36 -6.45 -14.56
CA ALA A 66 3.63 -7.60 -15.10
C ALA A 66 2.49 -8.06 -14.14
N PRO A 67 1.42 -8.72 -14.64
CA PRO A 67 0.28 -9.12 -13.82
C PRO A 67 0.66 -9.96 -12.60
N THR A 68 1.55 -10.95 -12.78
CA THR A 68 2.02 -11.82 -11.69
C THR A 68 2.89 -11.08 -10.68
N PHE A 69 3.70 -10.10 -11.12
CA PHE A 69 4.46 -9.24 -10.23
C PHE A 69 3.55 -8.36 -9.36
N LEU A 70 2.52 -7.74 -9.94
CA LEU A 70 1.51 -6.97 -9.18
C LEU A 70 0.79 -7.83 -8.16
N ALA A 71 0.37 -9.04 -8.55
CA ALA A 71 -0.28 -9.99 -7.63
C ALA A 71 0.64 -10.40 -6.47
N SER A 72 1.94 -10.59 -6.75
CA SER A 72 2.94 -10.92 -5.75
C SER A 72 3.17 -9.78 -4.76
N MET A 73 3.24 -8.54 -5.24
CA MET A 73 3.30 -7.36 -4.37
C MET A 73 2.06 -7.25 -3.50
N ALA A 74 0.86 -7.38 -4.07
CA ALA A 74 -0.40 -7.35 -3.33
C ALA A 74 -0.45 -8.45 -2.24
N GLN A 75 0.11 -9.61 -2.53
CA GLN A 75 0.20 -10.70 -1.56
C GLN A 75 1.14 -10.38 -0.40
N VAL A 76 2.31 -9.80 -0.67
CA VAL A 76 3.28 -9.41 0.36
C VAL A 76 2.74 -8.28 1.23
N GLU A 77 2.09 -7.28 0.62
CA GLU A 77 1.62 -6.08 1.32
C GLU A 77 0.41 -6.33 2.22
N SER A 78 -0.56 -7.07 1.74
CA SER A 78 -1.87 -7.19 2.41
C SER A 78 -2.41 -8.62 2.49
N SER A 79 -1.63 -9.63 2.08
CA SER A 79 -2.15 -10.99 1.85
C SER A 79 -3.40 -10.98 0.95
N GLY A 80 -3.38 -10.16 -0.11
CA GLY A 80 -4.47 -10.04 -1.07
C GLY A 80 -5.76 -9.42 -0.51
N ASN A 81 -5.68 -8.68 0.60
CA ASN A 81 -6.83 -8.03 1.23
C ASN A 81 -6.96 -6.55 0.80
N PRO A 82 -7.95 -6.16 -0.03
CA PRO A 82 -8.12 -4.78 -0.47
C PRO A 82 -8.60 -3.84 0.64
N LEU A 83 -9.11 -4.39 1.75
CA LEU A 83 -9.54 -3.64 2.93
C LEU A 83 -8.53 -3.72 4.08
N ALA A 84 -7.29 -4.12 3.80
CA ALA A 84 -6.25 -4.17 4.82
C ALA A 84 -5.94 -2.76 5.33
N THR A 85 -5.93 -2.61 6.64
CA THR A 85 -5.69 -1.36 7.35
C THR A 85 -4.71 -1.58 8.49
N PRO A 86 -3.99 -0.54 8.94
CA PRO A 86 -3.10 -0.65 10.07
C PRO A 86 -3.86 -0.92 11.36
N LYS A 87 -3.19 -1.54 12.31
CA LYS A 87 -3.73 -1.70 13.66
C LYS A 87 -3.88 -0.35 14.35
N TRP A 88 -4.93 -0.21 15.13
CA TRP A 88 -5.12 0.94 16.01
C TRP A 88 -4.41 0.69 17.33
N ARG A 89 -3.68 1.70 17.81
CA ARG A 89 -2.95 1.61 19.09
C ARG A 89 -3.19 2.83 19.94
N PHE A 90 -3.14 2.60 21.24
CA PHE A 90 -3.10 3.64 22.25
C PHE A 90 -1.66 4.09 22.45
N ARG A 91 -1.41 5.41 22.41
CA ARG A 91 -0.09 6.03 22.63
C ARG A 91 -0.22 7.23 23.55
N TRP A 92 0.49 7.22 24.64
CA TRP A 92 0.52 8.35 25.59
C TRP A 92 1.40 9.53 25.13
N SER A 93 2.03 9.49 23.98
CA SER A 93 2.92 10.53 23.46
C SER A 93 2.22 11.50 22.53
N GLY A 94 2.57 12.78 22.61
CA GLY A 94 2.08 13.83 21.70
C GLY A 94 0.72 14.42 22.13
N SER A 95 -0.02 14.92 21.16
CA SER A 95 -1.35 15.50 21.40
C SER A 95 -2.34 14.46 21.91
N ALA A 96 -3.13 14.79 22.93
CA ALA A 96 -4.20 13.94 23.47
C ALA A 96 -5.19 13.47 22.38
N TRP A 97 -5.41 14.27 21.34
CA TRP A 97 -6.21 13.93 20.17
C TRP A 97 -5.65 12.80 19.32
N ARG A 98 -4.42 12.29 19.59
CA ARG A 98 -3.75 11.18 18.90
C ARG A 98 -3.48 10.00 19.81
N TRP A 99 -4.00 9.98 21.02
CA TRP A 99 -3.75 8.88 21.95
C TRP A 99 -4.26 7.53 21.44
N PHE A 100 -5.39 7.53 20.74
CA PHE A 100 -5.88 6.33 20.05
C PHE A 100 -5.93 6.60 18.55
N ALA A 101 -5.00 6.05 17.79
CA ALA A 101 -4.85 6.29 16.37
C ALA A 101 -4.27 5.06 15.64
N PRO A 102 -4.43 4.96 14.31
CA PRO A 102 -3.78 3.92 13.54
C PRO A 102 -2.26 4.08 13.57
N GLU A 103 -1.53 2.96 13.56
CA GLU A 103 -0.05 2.93 13.60
C GLU A 103 0.60 3.60 12.39
N SER A 104 -0.05 3.52 11.25
CA SER A 104 0.39 4.10 9.99
C SER A 104 -0.81 4.60 9.20
N THR A 105 -0.57 5.15 8.02
CA THR A 105 -1.61 5.54 7.06
C THR A 105 -1.72 4.55 5.90
N SER A 106 -1.09 3.38 6.01
CA SER A 106 -1.06 2.35 4.97
C SER A 106 -2.41 1.65 4.85
N VAL A 107 -3.02 1.67 3.66
CA VAL A 107 -4.36 1.10 3.44
C VAL A 107 -4.43 0.38 2.10
N GLY A 108 -5.24 -0.66 2.06
CA GLY A 108 -5.66 -1.34 0.84
C GLY A 108 -4.71 -2.41 0.36
N LEU A 109 -4.93 -2.85 -0.88
CA LEU A 109 -4.26 -4.01 -1.47
C LEU A 109 -2.73 -3.88 -1.52
N PHE A 110 -2.22 -2.66 -1.75
CA PHE A 110 -0.79 -2.33 -1.82
C PHE A 110 -0.30 -1.50 -0.63
N GLN A 111 -1.04 -1.42 0.47
CA GLN A 111 -0.67 -0.68 1.67
C GLN A 111 -0.16 0.75 1.37
N LEU A 112 -0.87 1.46 0.47
CA LEU A 112 -0.49 2.82 0.10
C LEU A 112 -0.67 3.77 1.29
N THR A 113 0.40 4.42 1.69
CA THR A 113 0.36 5.54 2.66
C THR A 113 -0.30 6.76 2.03
N ASP A 114 -0.68 7.76 2.84
CA ASP A 114 -1.28 9.01 2.35
C ASP A 114 -0.40 9.69 1.29
N ASP A 115 0.91 9.74 1.51
CA ASP A 115 1.85 10.36 0.57
C ASP A 115 2.06 9.53 -0.69
N ALA A 116 2.15 8.20 -0.57
CA ALA A 116 2.23 7.30 -1.71
C ALA A 116 0.95 7.40 -2.56
N PHE A 117 -0.21 7.44 -1.92
CA PHE A 117 -1.49 7.60 -2.59
C PHE A 117 -1.61 8.93 -3.35
N LYS A 118 -1.23 10.05 -2.72
CA LYS A 118 -1.21 11.37 -3.38
C LYS A 118 -0.32 11.38 -4.62
N ARG A 119 0.83 10.69 -4.57
CA ARG A 119 1.71 10.56 -5.75
C ARG A 119 1.13 9.64 -6.80
N ALA A 120 0.66 8.45 -6.40
CA ALA A 120 0.13 7.45 -7.32
C ALA A 120 -1.13 7.92 -8.06
N LYS A 121 -2.00 8.69 -7.42
CA LYS A 121 -3.18 9.31 -8.06
C LYS A 121 -2.89 10.20 -9.25
N LYS A 122 -1.64 10.65 -9.40
CA LYS A 122 -1.23 11.45 -10.57
C LYS A 122 -1.04 10.63 -11.84
N PHE A 123 -1.19 9.31 -11.78
CA PHE A 123 -0.94 8.42 -12.90
C PHE A 123 -2.11 7.45 -13.11
N CYS A 124 -2.35 7.09 -14.37
CA CYS A 124 -3.32 6.09 -14.80
C CYS A 124 -2.80 5.35 -16.04
N ILE A 125 -3.51 4.30 -16.43
CA ILE A 125 -3.18 3.51 -17.62
C ILE A 125 -4.31 3.65 -18.63
N LYS A 126 -4.03 4.20 -19.80
CA LYS A 126 -4.96 4.30 -20.93
C LYS A 126 -4.37 3.59 -22.14
N LYS A 127 -5.11 2.62 -22.68
CA LYS A 127 -4.68 1.85 -23.86
C LYS A 127 -3.25 1.26 -23.70
N GLY A 128 -2.92 0.77 -22.49
CA GLY A 128 -1.61 0.19 -22.17
C GLY A 128 -0.48 1.19 -21.95
N GLN A 129 -0.74 2.49 -22.02
CA GLN A 129 0.25 3.54 -21.81
C GLN A 129 0.03 4.24 -20.47
N VAL A 130 1.13 4.51 -19.78
CA VAL A 130 1.10 5.28 -18.54
C VAL A 130 0.95 6.76 -18.87
N MET A 131 -0.12 7.34 -18.35
CA MET A 131 -0.45 8.76 -18.50
C MET A 131 -0.31 9.46 -17.16
N ARG A 132 -0.22 10.79 -17.21
CA ARG A 132 -0.15 11.64 -16.03
C ARG A 132 -1.41 12.49 -15.87
N ASP A 133 -1.62 12.99 -14.64
CA ASP A 133 -2.66 13.97 -14.35
C ASP A 133 -2.52 15.25 -15.23
N GLY A 134 -3.64 15.83 -15.53
CA GLY A 134 -3.75 17.04 -16.35
C GLY A 134 -5.11 17.70 -16.13
N PRO A 135 -5.40 18.77 -16.88
CA PRO A 135 -6.64 19.50 -16.73
C PRO A 135 -7.86 18.62 -17.03
N TRP A 136 -8.98 18.92 -16.37
CA TRP A 136 -10.23 18.14 -16.45
C TRP A 136 -10.81 18.02 -17.87
N HIS A 137 -10.49 18.96 -18.76
CA HIS A 137 -10.92 18.96 -20.17
C HIS A 137 -10.00 18.14 -21.08
N ASP A 138 -8.87 17.69 -20.60
CA ASP A 138 -7.96 16.80 -21.35
C ASP A 138 -8.32 15.34 -21.13
N TRP A 139 -9.05 14.76 -22.07
CA TRP A 139 -9.46 13.34 -22.05
C TRP A 139 -8.28 12.36 -22.13
N HIS A 140 -7.08 12.81 -22.50
CA HIS A 140 -5.87 12.01 -22.51
C HIS A 140 -5.17 11.99 -21.14
N SER A 141 -5.52 12.91 -20.25
CA SER A 141 -4.97 12.97 -18.89
C SER A 141 -5.73 12.03 -17.91
N CYS A 142 -5.20 11.95 -16.69
CA CYS A 142 -5.81 11.17 -15.59
C CYS A 142 -6.73 12.06 -14.72
N TRP A 143 -7.44 13.02 -15.28
CA TRP A 143 -8.23 14.02 -14.54
C TRP A 143 -9.27 13.42 -13.57
N PHE A 144 -9.79 12.22 -13.84
CA PHE A 144 -10.82 11.55 -13.02
C PHE A 144 -10.24 10.81 -11.81
N ASN A 145 -8.92 10.72 -11.67
CA ASN A 145 -8.27 10.00 -10.56
C ASN A 145 -8.54 10.65 -9.19
N TRP A 146 -9.12 11.84 -9.14
CA TRP A 146 -9.60 12.44 -7.90
C TRP A 146 -10.64 11.56 -7.18
N ALA A 147 -11.42 10.76 -7.93
CA ALA A 147 -12.42 9.84 -7.41
C ALA A 147 -11.83 8.48 -6.96
N TYR A 148 -10.55 8.22 -7.21
CA TYR A 148 -9.93 6.94 -6.85
C TYR A 148 -9.83 6.76 -5.34
N LEU A 149 -10.09 5.52 -4.91
CA LEU A 149 -10.04 5.10 -3.50
C LEU A 149 -8.96 4.05 -3.31
N ARG A 150 -8.21 4.14 -2.19
CA ARG A 150 -7.17 3.16 -1.82
C ARG A 150 -7.73 1.76 -1.56
N ILE A 151 -8.97 1.69 -1.11
CA ILE A 151 -9.69 0.44 -0.80
C ILE A 151 -10.33 -0.22 -2.02
N SER A 152 -10.42 0.48 -3.14
CA SER A 152 -10.83 -0.11 -4.41
C SER A 152 -9.67 -0.89 -5.00
N ALA A 153 -9.82 -2.20 -5.16
CA ALA A 153 -8.76 -3.06 -5.70
C ALA A 153 -8.30 -2.60 -7.09
N SER A 154 -9.23 -2.38 -8.02
CA SER A 154 -8.92 -1.96 -9.39
C SER A 154 -8.20 -0.61 -9.43
N ASN A 155 -8.70 0.40 -8.69
CA ASN A 155 -8.03 1.71 -8.62
C ASN A 155 -6.63 1.60 -8.02
N SER A 156 -6.49 0.81 -6.93
CA SER A 156 -5.21 0.60 -6.25
C SER A 156 -4.19 -0.12 -7.14
N ILE A 157 -4.63 -1.11 -7.93
CA ILE A 157 -3.80 -1.81 -8.92
C ILE A 157 -3.33 -0.85 -10.01
N GLU A 158 -4.24 -0.09 -10.61
CA GLU A 158 -3.92 0.85 -11.68
C GLU A 158 -2.94 1.91 -11.23
N MET A 159 -3.25 2.61 -10.12
CA MET A 159 -2.40 3.68 -9.59
C MET A 159 -1.00 3.17 -9.25
N THR A 160 -0.90 2.01 -8.57
CA THR A 160 0.39 1.44 -8.17
C THR A 160 1.20 1.05 -9.39
N SER A 161 0.59 0.38 -10.36
CA SER A 161 1.24 -0.04 -11.59
C SER A 161 1.77 1.15 -12.39
N ALA A 162 0.91 2.15 -12.64
CA ALA A 162 1.27 3.36 -13.39
C ALA A 162 2.37 4.18 -12.69
N TYR A 163 2.24 4.37 -11.39
CA TYR A 163 3.21 5.09 -10.57
C TYR A 163 4.58 4.40 -10.57
N LEU A 164 4.63 3.10 -10.33
CA LEU A 164 5.89 2.35 -10.30
C LEU A 164 6.56 2.33 -11.67
N HIS A 165 5.80 2.15 -12.76
CA HIS A 165 6.33 2.23 -14.11
C HIS A 165 6.98 3.60 -14.37
N HIS A 166 6.29 4.69 -14.03
CA HIS A 166 6.81 6.05 -14.18
C HIS A 166 8.08 6.27 -13.36
N GLU A 167 8.08 5.91 -12.09
CA GLU A 167 9.22 6.14 -11.19
C GLU A 167 10.46 5.33 -11.62
N VAL A 168 10.28 4.08 -12.05
CA VAL A 168 11.37 3.25 -12.56
C VAL A 168 11.95 3.85 -13.83
N THR A 169 11.12 4.19 -14.81
CA THR A 169 11.55 4.77 -16.09
C THR A 169 12.30 6.08 -15.88
N THR A 170 11.74 6.95 -15.05
CA THR A 170 12.36 8.23 -14.69
C THR A 170 13.69 8.06 -13.95
N SER A 171 13.74 7.12 -12.99
CA SER A 171 14.96 6.86 -12.21
C SER A 171 16.08 6.28 -13.04
N LEU A 172 15.75 5.47 -14.04
CA LEU A 172 16.73 4.89 -14.97
C LEU A 172 17.26 5.92 -15.99
N ALA A 173 16.48 6.96 -16.30
CA ALA A 173 16.87 8.05 -17.22
C ALA A 173 17.46 7.52 -18.55
N GLY A 174 16.83 6.52 -19.16
CA GLY A 174 17.28 5.86 -20.40
C GLY A 174 18.34 4.78 -20.23
N ARG A 175 18.85 4.54 -19.02
CA ARG A 175 19.81 3.46 -18.76
C ARG A 175 19.16 2.10 -19.01
N LYS A 176 19.73 1.31 -19.91
CA LYS A 176 19.28 -0.05 -20.21
C LYS A 176 19.64 -0.98 -19.04
N THR A 177 18.70 -1.79 -18.60
CA THR A 177 18.90 -2.85 -17.61
C THR A 177 17.85 -3.97 -17.82
N SER A 178 18.06 -5.12 -17.21
CA SER A 178 17.15 -6.26 -17.33
C SER A 178 15.76 -5.93 -16.70
N LEU A 179 14.71 -6.60 -17.17
CA LEU A 179 13.38 -6.50 -16.56
C LEU A 179 13.39 -6.94 -15.09
N THR A 180 14.23 -7.89 -14.73
CA THR A 180 14.41 -8.30 -13.33
C THR A 180 14.90 -7.13 -12.48
N ASN A 181 15.92 -6.40 -12.92
CA ASN A 181 16.42 -5.22 -12.20
C ASN A 181 15.38 -4.09 -12.15
N GLN A 182 14.60 -3.89 -13.22
CA GLN A 182 13.52 -2.91 -13.23
C GLN A 182 12.42 -3.26 -12.21
N ARG A 183 12.05 -4.54 -12.08
CA ARG A 183 11.08 -5.02 -11.08
C ARG A 183 11.63 -4.93 -9.66
N ARG A 184 12.89 -5.27 -9.44
CA ARG A 184 13.56 -5.04 -8.14
C ARG A 184 13.53 -3.57 -7.76
N LEU A 185 13.85 -2.68 -8.71
CA LEU A 185 13.77 -1.24 -8.49
C LEU A 185 12.33 -0.79 -8.16
N ALA A 186 11.32 -1.31 -8.86
CA ALA A 186 9.92 -1.03 -8.56
C ALA A 186 9.55 -1.45 -7.13
N ALA A 187 9.95 -2.65 -6.70
CA ALA A 187 9.72 -3.14 -5.35
C ALA A 187 10.42 -2.26 -4.29
N VAL A 188 11.68 -1.86 -4.53
CA VAL A 188 12.44 -0.95 -3.65
C VAL A 188 11.77 0.42 -3.57
N ILE A 189 11.32 0.98 -4.69
CA ILE A 189 10.60 2.26 -4.73
C ILE A 189 9.27 2.16 -3.95
N HIS A 190 8.55 1.05 -4.12
CA HIS A 190 7.30 0.84 -3.40
C HIS A 190 7.51 0.83 -1.88
N LEU A 191 8.45 0.04 -1.40
CA LEU A 191 8.75 -0.13 0.02
C LEU A 191 9.38 1.12 0.66
N CYS A 192 10.33 1.73 -0.03
CA CYS A 192 11.23 2.75 0.51
C CYS A 192 10.96 4.17 -0.01
N GLY A 193 10.11 4.28 -1.03
CA GLY A 193 9.93 5.52 -1.77
C GLY A 193 11.00 5.80 -2.83
N PRO A 194 10.78 6.78 -3.72
CA PRO A 194 11.64 7.04 -4.87
C PRO A 194 13.05 7.56 -4.49
N GLY A 195 13.22 8.09 -3.29
CA GLY A 195 14.53 8.54 -2.80
C GLY A 195 15.60 7.44 -2.71
N LYS A 196 15.18 6.19 -2.59
CA LYS A 196 16.08 5.02 -2.58
C LYS A 196 16.47 4.50 -3.97
N ALA A 197 15.82 4.97 -5.03
CA ALA A 197 16.09 4.51 -6.40
C ALA A 197 17.55 4.74 -6.82
N ARG A 198 18.06 5.96 -6.69
CA ARG A 198 19.44 6.31 -7.08
C ARG A 198 20.52 5.51 -6.34
N PRO A 199 20.50 5.39 -5.01
CA PRO A 199 21.44 4.51 -4.29
C PRO A 199 21.38 3.07 -4.79
N PHE A 200 20.20 2.51 -4.98
CA PHE A 200 20.02 1.13 -5.44
C PHE A 200 20.53 0.90 -6.87
N ILE A 201 20.32 1.86 -7.78
CA ILE A 201 20.89 1.82 -9.14
C ILE A 201 22.42 1.88 -9.08
N ARG A 202 23.00 2.74 -8.23
CA ARG A 202 24.46 2.86 -8.08
C ARG A 202 25.11 1.60 -7.51
N SER A 203 24.42 0.83 -6.67
CA SER A 203 24.90 -0.45 -6.17
C SER A 203 24.80 -1.60 -7.20
N GLY A 204 24.43 -1.30 -8.45
CA GLY A 204 24.24 -2.33 -9.49
C GLY A 204 23.02 -3.21 -9.24
N PHE A 205 21.99 -2.69 -8.55
CA PHE A 205 20.77 -3.42 -8.14
C PHE A 205 21.04 -4.56 -7.16
N SER A 206 22.12 -4.46 -6.35
CA SER A 206 22.46 -5.45 -5.34
C SER A 206 21.47 -5.39 -4.17
N LEU A 207 20.84 -6.52 -3.86
CA LEU A 207 19.93 -6.65 -2.74
C LEU A 207 20.68 -6.69 -1.40
N ASP A 208 21.88 -7.24 -1.35
CA ASP A 208 22.70 -7.33 -0.13
C ASP A 208 23.05 -5.94 0.43
N SER A 209 23.18 -4.95 -0.46
CA SER A 209 23.48 -3.56 -0.09
C SER A 209 22.23 -2.68 0.11
N ALA A 210 21.04 -3.23 -0.12
CA ALA A 210 19.80 -2.45 -0.08
C ALA A 210 19.38 -2.02 1.35
N GLY A 211 19.80 -2.78 2.37
CA GLY A 211 19.59 -2.46 3.78
C GLY A 211 18.12 -2.51 4.22
N HIS A 212 17.70 -1.56 5.06
CA HIS A 212 16.36 -1.53 5.64
C HIS A 212 15.59 -0.26 5.25
N CYS A 213 14.27 -0.39 5.19
CA CYS A 213 13.33 0.73 5.11
C CYS A 213 12.38 0.66 6.30
N GLY A 214 12.62 1.51 7.28
CA GLY A 214 11.96 1.39 8.57
C GLY A 214 12.32 0.05 9.23
N ARG A 215 11.31 -0.77 9.52
CA ARG A 215 11.48 -2.12 10.11
C ARG A 215 11.61 -3.22 9.06
N HIS A 216 11.51 -2.90 7.78
CA HIS A 216 11.48 -3.89 6.70
C HIS A 216 12.88 -4.09 6.11
N ASP A 217 13.30 -5.33 6.05
CA ASP A 217 14.48 -5.77 5.32
C ASP A 217 14.14 -5.77 3.82
N VAL A 218 14.89 -5.00 3.04
CA VAL A 218 14.62 -4.79 1.61
C VAL A 218 14.88 -6.06 0.81
N GLN A 219 15.95 -6.78 1.13
CA GLN A 219 16.30 -8.03 0.46
C GLN A 219 15.18 -9.07 0.63
N LYS A 220 14.82 -9.35 1.89
CA LYS A 220 13.74 -10.31 2.21
C LYS A 220 12.41 -9.94 1.55
N TYR A 221 12.10 -8.65 1.49
CA TYR A 221 10.89 -8.15 0.83
C TYR A 221 10.90 -8.46 -0.67
N VAL A 222 11.96 -8.10 -1.37
CA VAL A 222 12.09 -8.32 -2.82
C VAL A 222 12.13 -9.81 -3.16
N GLU A 223 12.91 -10.60 -2.43
CA GLU A 223 12.98 -12.06 -2.63
C GLU A 223 11.64 -12.75 -2.42
N THR A 224 10.83 -12.27 -1.47
CA THR A 224 9.46 -12.79 -1.25
C THR A 224 8.55 -12.49 -2.43
N ILE A 225 8.62 -11.28 -3.00
CA ILE A 225 7.88 -10.92 -4.22
C ILE A 225 8.32 -11.80 -5.38
N GLU A 226 9.63 -11.95 -5.60
CA GLU A 226 10.17 -12.78 -6.68
C GLU A 226 9.77 -14.26 -6.55
N ARG A 227 9.71 -14.78 -5.33
CA ARG A 227 9.24 -16.14 -5.05
C ARG A 227 7.77 -16.32 -5.44
N TYR A 228 6.88 -15.39 -5.05
CA TYR A 228 5.47 -15.46 -5.42
C TYR A 228 5.26 -15.23 -6.92
N ASP A 229 6.05 -14.36 -7.56
CA ASP A 229 6.00 -14.12 -9.01
C ASP A 229 6.38 -15.40 -9.81
N ARG A 230 7.42 -16.10 -9.38
CA ARG A 230 7.79 -17.41 -9.97
C ARG A 230 6.69 -18.45 -9.77
N GLN A 231 6.12 -18.52 -8.56
CA GLN A 231 5.00 -19.43 -8.24
C GLN A 231 3.81 -19.21 -9.16
N LEU A 232 3.40 -17.96 -9.33
CA LEU A 232 2.24 -17.63 -10.18
C LEU A 232 2.50 -17.92 -11.67
N ARG A 233 3.74 -17.77 -12.14
CA ARG A 233 4.10 -18.09 -13.52
C ARG A 233 4.18 -19.60 -13.79
N SER A 234 4.62 -20.39 -12.82
CA SER A 234 4.72 -21.84 -12.96
C SER A 234 3.38 -22.56 -12.89
N GLY A 235 2.31 -21.87 -12.47
CA GLY A 235 0.99 -22.48 -12.25
C GLY A 235 0.96 -23.49 -11.08
N ASN A 236 2.02 -23.58 -10.29
CA ASN A 236 2.18 -24.56 -9.23
C ASN A 236 1.61 -24.01 -7.90
N PRO A 237 0.58 -24.64 -7.31
CA PRO A 237 0.11 -24.26 -5.98
C PRO A 237 1.19 -24.63 -4.94
N LEU A 238 1.88 -23.62 -4.38
CA LEU A 238 2.74 -23.88 -3.25
C LEU A 238 1.93 -24.17 -1.99
N THR A 239 2.37 -25.21 -1.25
CA THR A 239 2.05 -25.38 0.16
C THR A 239 2.41 -24.09 0.93
N PRO A 240 1.56 -23.65 1.87
CA PRO A 240 1.90 -22.51 2.72
C PRO A 240 3.20 -22.83 3.49
N PRO A 241 4.06 -21.84 3.77
CA PRO A 241 5.20 -22.06 4.65
C PRO A 241 4.67 -22.57 5.98
N SER A 242 5.17 -23.72 6.41
CA SER A 242 5.01 -24.22 7.78
C SER A 242 5.50 -23.12 8.72
N GLY A 243 4.59 -22.56 9.52
CA GLY A 243 4.81 -21.52 10.51
C GLY A 243 5.80 -21.88 11.60
#